data_a0e0018697829a8a45c641072d931c2f
#
_entry.id   a0e0018697829a8a45c641072d931c2f
#
_cell.length_a   1.000
_cell.length_b   1.000
_cell.length_c   1.000
_cell.angle_alpha   90.00
_cell.angle_beta   90.00
_cell.angle_gamma   90.00
#
_symmetry.space_group_name_H-M   'P 1'
#
loop_
_entity.id
_entity.type
_entity.pdbx_description
1 polymer ?
#
loop_
_entity_poly.entity_id
_entity_poly.type
_entity_poly.pdbx_seq_one_letter_code
_entity_poly.pdbx_strand_id
1 'polypeptide(L)'
;MLLVGGGYGSAPLFGLAEVLNARGCRVDMLLGASTASKIYAPMEGKRAVNSMRIYTEDGSMGQTGRVTDPIAEIIKDLDIAVVYSCGPMPMLSAITKITNSLAVVHQCAVEEAMACGIGVCMTCVLPVENEDGSISMLRSCIDGPVMDGAKVQWDQVGKQL
;
A
#
# COMPACT_ATOMS: atom_id res chain seq x y z
N MET A 1 -1.69 -8.75 -10.74
CA MET A 1 -1.50 -7.56 -9.90
C MET A 1 -1.56 -7.97 -8.44
N LEU A 2 -0.80 -7.33 -7.57
CA LEU A 2 -0.77 -7.64 -6.13
C LEU A 2 -1.33 -6.46 -5.33
N LEU A 3 -2.33 -6.72 -4.47
CA LEU A 3 -2.88 -5.76 -3.52
C LEU A 3 -2.33 -6.07 -2.12
N VAL A 4 -1.79 -5.08 -1.42
CA VAL A 4 -1.21 -5.27 -0.09
C VAL A 4 -1.85 -4.31 0.90
N GLY A 5 -2.63 -4.85 1.84
CA GLY A 5 -3.37 -4.08 2.82
C GLY A 5 -2.85 -4.23 4.24
N GLY A 6 -2.64 -3.12 4.94
CA GLY A 6 -2.24 -3.09 6.35
C GLY A 6 -3.37 -2.63 7.28
N GLY A 7 -3.87 -3.55 8.12
CA GLY A 7 -4.97 -3.24 9.02
C GLY A 7 -6.22 -2.70 8.29
N TYR A 8 -6.82 -1.64 8.81
CA TYR A 8 -7.98 -0.99 8.18
C TYR A 8 -7.67 -0.32 6.85
N GLY A 9 -6.40 -0.02 6.55
CA GLY A 9 -5.96 0.48 5.24
C GLY A 9 -6.23 -0.49 4.09
N SER A 10 -6.59 -1.75 4.36
CA SER A 10 -7.02 -2.69 3.33
C SER A 10 -8.41 -2.38 2.73
N ALA A 11 -9.25 -1.59 3.40
CA ALA A 11 -10.63 -1.34 2.98
C ALA A 11 -10.78 -0.82 1.53
N PRO A 12 -10.02 0.20 1.06
CA PRO A 12 -10.15 0.71 -0.31
C PRO A 12 -9.68 -0.30 -1.37
N LEU A 13 -8.84 -1.26 -0.98
CA LEU A 13 -8.31 -2.26 -1.92
C LEU A 13 -9.36 -3.26 -2.39
N PHE A 14 -10.44 -3.47 -1.65
CA PHE A 14 -11.53 -4.38 -2.07
C PHE A 14 -12.28 -3.80 -3.27
N GLY A 15 -12.63 -2.51 -3.24
CA GLY A 15 -13.23 -1.84 -4.40
C GLY A 15 -12.29 -1.82 -5.60
N LEU A 16 -10.99 -1.62 -5.37
CA LEU A 16 -9.99 -1.72 -6.45
C LEU A 16 -9.94 -3.12 -7.05
N ALA A 17 -9.98 -4.17 -6.20
CA ALA A 17 -10.00 -5.56 -6.67
C ALA A 17 -11.18 -5.84 -7.60
N GLU A 18 -12.38 -5.37 -7.25
CA GLU A 18 -13.58 -5.51 -8.10
C GLU A 18 -13.40 -4.85 -9.46
N VAL A 19 -12.86 -3.62 -9.48
CA VAL A 19 -12.60 -2.88 -10.73
C VAL A 19 -11.56 -3.59 -11.59
N LEU A 20 -10.48 -4.10 -11.00
CA LEU A 20 -9.42 -4.81 -11.72
C LEU A 20 -9.92 -6.15 -12.28
N ASN A 21 -10.69 -6.92 -11.50
CA ASN A 21 -11.32 -8.16 -11.97
C ASN A 21 -12.30 -7.92 -13.11
N ALA A 22 -13.10 -6.86 -13.04
CA ALA A 22 -14.03 -6.49 -14.12
C ALA A 22 -13.30 -6.14 -15.43
N ARG A 23 -12.02 -5.77 -15.35
CA ARG A 23 -11.13 -5.53 -16.49
C ARG A 23 -10.35 -6.77 -16.93
N GLY A 24 -10.62 -7.94 -16.36
CA GLY A 24 -9.95 -9.20 -16.69
C GLY A 24 -8.54 -9.35 -16.10
N CYS A 25 -8.17 -8.52 -15.13
CA CYS A 25 -6.88 -8.64 -14.46
C CYS A 25 -6.92 -9.76 -13.43
N ARG A 26 -5.84 -10.55 -13.33
CA ARG A 26 -5.61 -11.41 -12.18
C ARG A 26 -5.20 -10.56 -10.99
N VAL A 27 -5.91 -10.73 -9.87
CA VAL A 27 -5.71 -9.97 -8.62
C VAL A 27 -5.40 -10.94 -7.49
N ASP A 28 -4.23 -10.81 -6.89
CA ASP A 28 -3.83 -11.51 -5.68
C ASP A 28 -3.73 -10.48 -4.53
N MET A 29 -4.06 -10.89 -3.29
CA MET A 29 -4.12 -9.97 -2.15
C MET A 29 -3.37 -10.50 -0.93
N LEU A 30 -2.65 -9.61 -0.27
CA LEU A 30 -2.06 -9.84 1.05
C LEU A 30 -2.73 -8.90 2.06
N LEU A 31 -3.22 -9.46 3.15
CA LEU A 31 -3.71 -8.69 4.30
C LEU A 31 -2.78 -8.90 5.49
N GLY A 32 -2.36 -7.81 6.11
CA GLY A 32 -1.50 -7.84 7.28
C GLY A 32 -2.01 -7.01 8.43
N ALA A 33 -1.81 -7.47 9.65
CA ALA A 33 -2.08 -6.69 10.86
C ALA A 33 -1.23 -7.21 12.03
N SER A 34 -1.19 -6.47 13.15
CA SER A 34 -0.54 -6.96 14.35
C SER A 34 -1.27 -8.15 14.99
N THR A 35 -2.60 -8.19 14.89
CA THR A 35 -3.47 -9.25 15.46
C THR A 35 -4.66 -9.54 14.55
N ALA A 36 -5.31 -10.69 14.74
CA ALA A 36 -6.52 -11.08 14.01
C ALA A 36 -7.65 -10.03 14.09
N SER A 37 -7.82 -9.39 15.26
CA SER A 37 -8.88 -8.40 15.47
C SER A 37 -8.71 -7.12 14.64
N LYS A 38 -7.53 -6.88 14.08
CA LYS A 38 -7.23 -5.74 13.21
C LYS A 38 -7.24 -6.10 11.71
N ILE A 39 -7.49 -7.34 11.35
CA ILE A 39 -7.73 -7.73 9.96
C ILE A 39 -9.13 -7.27 9.57
N TYR A 40 -9.20 -6.41 8.54
CA TYR A 40 -10.46 -5.88 8.07
C TYR A 40 -11.12 -6.82 7.05
N ALA A 41 -12.37 -7.18 7.28
CA ALA A 41 -13.27 -7.88 6.35
C ALA A 41 -12.62 -9.03 5.52
N PRO A 42 -11.99 -10.04 6.16
CA PRO A 42 -11.21 -11.06 5.43
C PRO A 42 -12.07 -11.94 4.52
N MET A 43 -13.35 -12.12 4.84
CA MET A 43 -14.27 -12.94 4.03
C MET A 43 -14.68 -12.24 2.74
N GLU A 44 -14.89 -10.93 2.81
CA GLU A 44 -15.20 -10.07 1.66
C GLU A 44 -13.99 -9.99 0.73
N GLY A 45 -12.81 -9.78 1.29
CA GLY A 45 -11.55 -9.77 0.53
C GLY A 45 -11.33 -11.07 -0.24
N LYS A 46 -11.58 -12.22 0.40
CA LYS A 46 -11.43 -13.53 -0.24
C LYS A 46 -12.34 -13.73 -1.44
N ARG A 47 -13.52 -13.12 -1.44
CA ARG A 47 -14.47 -13.20 -2.56
C ARG A 47 -14.10 -12.29 -3.73
N ALA A 48 -13.36 -11.22 -3.44
CA ALA A 48 -13.01 -10.18 -4.42
C ALA A 48 -11.73 -10.47 -5.22
N VAL A 49 -10.97 -11.52 -4.89
CA VAL A 49 -9.64 -11.76 -5.47
C VAL A 49 -9.43 -13.24 -5.87
N ASN A 50 -8.45 -13.47 -6.75
CA ASN A 50 -8.07 -14.82 -7.19
C ASN A 50 -7.40 -15.63 -6.07
N SER A 51 -6.53 -14.99 -5.29
CA SER A 51 -5.94 -15.59 -4.09
C SER A 51 -5.77 -14.54 -2.99
N MET A 52 -5.87 -14.98 -1.75
CA MET A 52 -5.64 -14.13 -0.60
C MET A 52 -4.82 -14.87 0.46
N ARG A 53 -3.80 -14.19 1.00
CA ARG A 53 -3.01 -14.65 2.14
C ARG A 53 -3.12 -13.63 3.26
N ILE A 54 -3.18 -14.11 4.51
CA ILE A 54 -3.27 -13.28 5.71
C ILE A 54 -2.03 -13.50 6.56
N TYR A 55 -1.47 -12.40 7.08
CA TYR A 55 -0.33 -12.38 7.98
C TYR A 55 -0.69 -11.61 9.24
N THR A 56 -0.40 -12.19 10.41
CA THR A 56 -0.49 -11.47 11.68
C THR A 56 0.82 -11.59 12.43
N GLU A 57 1.29 -10.49 13.03
CA GLU A 57 2.59 -10.50 13.71
C GLU A 57 2.60 -11.43 14.92
N ASP A 58 1.43 -11.58 15.59
CA ASP A 58 1.24 -12.46 16.75
C ASP A 58 0.83 -13.91 16.38
N GLY A 59 0.61 -14.20 15.09
CA GLY A 59 0.18 -15.52 14.63
C GLY A 59 -1.28 -15.87 14.95
N SER A 60 -2.11 -14.92 15.38
CA SER A 60 -3.51 -15.16 15.75
C SER A 60 -4.43 -15.45 14.56
N MET A 61 -4.01 -15.13 13.32
CA MET A 61 -4.71 -15.50 12.08
C MET A 61 -3.74 -15.60 10.91
N GLY A 62 -3.92 -16.63 10.09
CA GLY A 62 -3.09 -16.84 8.89
C GLY A 62 -1.67 -17.26 9.22
N GLN A 63 -0.68 -16.69 8.54
CA GLN A 63 0.73 -16.94 8.78
C GLN A 63 1.30 -15.92 9.77
N THR A 64 2.25 -16.35 10.58
CA THR A 64 2.94 -15.44 11.51
C THR A 64 4.02 -14.68 10.76
N GLY A 65 4.05 -13.34 10.95
CA GLY A 65 5.03 -12.46 10.33
C GLY A 65 4.42 -11.18 9.80
N ARG A 66 5.22 -10.40 9.12
CA ARG A 66 4.78 -9.16 8.49
C ARG A 66 4.26 -9.42 7.08
N VAL A 67 3.28 -8.65 6.66
CA VAL A 67 2.74 -8.72 5.30
C VAL A 67 3.78 -8.44 4.22
N THR A 68 4.87 -7.77 4.57
CA THR A 68 5.99 -7.45 3.66
C THR A 68 6.92 -8.63 3.40
N ASP A 69 6.97 -9.61 4.29
CA ASP A 69 7.94 -10.71 4.23
C ASP A 69 7.85 -11.55 2.93
N PRO A 70 6.65 -11.93 2.44
CA PRO A 70 6.52 -12.77 1.24
C PRO A 70 6.52 -12.00 -0.08
N ILE A 71 6.51 -10.65 -0.08
CA ILE A 71 6.24 -9.85 -1.28
C ILE A 71 7.23 -10.13 -2.40
N ALA A 72 8.52 -10.19 -2.08
CA ALA A 72 9.56 -10.41 -3.08
C ALA A 72 9.45 -11.76 -3.79
N GLU A 73 9.08 -12.81 -3.06
CA GLU A 73 8.83 -14.15 -3.60
C GLU A 73 7.58 -14.15 -4.47
N ILE A 74 6.46 -13.61 -3.96
CA ILE A 74 5.19 -13.55 -4.68
C ILE A 74 5.30 -12.77 -5.99
N ILE A 75 6.04 -11.65 -6.00
CA ILE A 75 6.27 -10.86 -7.20
C ILE A 75 6.92 -11.71 -8.29
N LYS A 76 7.94 -12.51 -7.93
CA LYS A 76 8.68 -13.36 -8.88
C LYS A 76 7.84 -14.55 -9.33
N ASP A 77 7.18 -15.24 -8.39
CA ASP A 77 6.44 -16.48 -8.67
C ASP A 77 5.19 -16.24 -9.52
N LEU A 78 4.54 -15.10 -9.36
CA LEU A 78 3.29 -14.76 -10.04
C LEU A 78 3.47 -13.74 -11.16
N ASP A 79 4.70 -13.35 -11.48
CA ASP A 79 5.02 -12.33 -12.51
C ASP A 79 4.18 -11.05 -12.32
N ILE A 80 4.25 -10.49 -11.11
CA ILE A 80 3.45 -9.32 -10.73
C ILE A 80 4.00 -8.06 -11.41
N ALA A 81 3.21 -7.45 -12.26
CA ALA A 81 3.58 -6.22 -12.96
C ALA A 81 3.38 -4.95 -12.10
N VAL A 82 2.39 -4.94 -11.20
CA VAL A 82 2.06 -3.77 -10.38
C VAL A 82 1.65 -4.21 -8.98
N VAL A 83 2.17 -3.50 -7.99
CA VAL A 83 1.76 -3.61 -6.58
C VAL A 83 0.95 -2.37 -6.20
N TYR A 84 -0.25 -2.56 -5.66
CA TYR A 84 -1.04 -1.52 -5.01
C TYR A 84 -1.03 -1.76 -3.52
N SER A 85 -0.80 -0.72 -2.73
CA SER A 85 -0.80 -0.88 -1.26
C SER A 85 -1.52 0.26 -0.55
N CYS A 86 -2.10 -0.06 0.61
CA CYS A 86 -2.68 0.91 1.53
C CYS A 86 -2.51 0.43 2.97
N GLY A 87 -2.05 1.31 3.85
CA GLY A 87 -1.80 1.00 5.26
C GLY A 87 -0.72 1.90 5.85
N PRO A 88 -0.15 1.52 7.00
CA PRO A 88 0.82 2.34 7.71
C PRO A 88 2.02 2.76 6.87
N MET A 89 2.45 4.01 6.99
CA MET A 89 3.56 4.57 6.21
C MET A 89 4.87 3.74 6.25
N PRO A 90 5.28 3.15 7.39
CA PRO A 90 6.43 2.25 7.41
C PRO A 90 6.27 0.99 6.54
N MET A 91 5.04 0.46 6.45
CA MET A 91 4.74 -0.66 5.56
C MET A 91 4.88 -0.25 4.09
N LEU A 92 4.31 0.90 3.70
CA LEU A 92 4.40 1.44 2.34
C LEU A 92 5.86 1.67 1.93
N SER A 93 6.67 2.26 2.81
CA SER A 93 8.11 2.44 2.60
C SER A 93 8.84 1.11 2.39
N ALA A 94 8.53 0.09 3.20
CA ALA A 94 9.15 -1.23 3.06
C ALA A 94 8.76 -1.91 1.74
N ILE A 95 7.49 -1.80 1.33
CA ILE A 95 7.01 -2.32 0.04
C ILE A 95 7.74 -1.61 -1.11
N THR A 96 7.87 -0.27 -1.04
CA THR A 96 8.59 0.49 -2.07
C THR A 96 10.04 0.01 -2.23
N LYS A 97 10.75 -0.24 -1.14
CA LYS A 97 12.13 -0.78 -1.21
C LYS A 97 12.20 -2.12 -1.93
N ILE A 98 11.24 -3.00 -1.67
CA ILE A 98 11.14 -4.31 -2.32
C ILE A 98 10.84 -4.15 -3.81
N THR A 99 9.81 -3.39 -4.16
CA THR A 99 9.37 -3.21 -5.55
C THR A 99 10.43 -2.51 -6.40
N ASN A 100 11.11 -1.49 -5.85
CA ASN A 100 12.24 -0.83 -6.54
C ASN A 100 13.39 -1.80 -6.82
N SER A 101 13.72 -2.70 -5.88
CA SER A 101 14.78 -3.70 -6.10
C SER A 101 14.44 -4.72 -7.19
N LEU A 102 13.17 -4.87 -7.52
CA LEU A 102 12.64 -5.81 -8.51
C LEU A 102 12.14 -5.09 -9.79
N ALA A 103 12.31 -3.78 -9.89
CA ALA A 103 11.82 -2.94 -10.99
C ALA A 103 10.31 -3.10 -11.26
N VAL A 104 9.51 -3.26 -10.19
CA VAL A 104 8.05 -3.39 -10.25
C VAL A 104 7.40 -2.07 -9.85
N VAL A 105 6.37 -1.66 -10.58
CA VAL A 105 5.61 -0.45 -10.28
C VAL A 105 4.87 -0.58 -8.95
N HIS A 106 4.98 0.43 -8.09
CA HIS A 106 4.29 0.50 -6.81
C HIS A 106 3.43 1.75 -6.71
N GLN A 107 2.12 1.58 -6.63
CA GLN A 107 1.14 2.63 -6.33
C GLN A 107 0.68 2.48 -4.88
N CYS A 108 0.96 3.48 -4.05
CA CYS A 108 0.61 3.44 -2.63
C CYS A 108 -0.40 4.53 -2.27
N ALA A 109 -1.48 4.14 -1.60
CA ALA A 109 -2.38 5.09 -0.96
C ALA A 109 -1.80 5.49 0.39
N VAL A 110 -1.30 6.73 0.46
CA VAL A 110 -0.62 7.26 1.64
C VAL A 110 -1.61 7.72 2.69
N GLU A 111 -1.23 7.58 3.97
CA GLU A 111 -2.05 7.93 5.12
C GLU A 111 -1.30 8.93 5.98
N GLU A 112 -1.57 10.23 5.75
CA GLU A 112 -0.99 11.33 6.50
C GLU A 112 -2.00 12.00 7.42
N ALA A 113 -1.49 12.69 8.46
CA ALA A 113 -2.32 13.48 9.36
C ALA A 113 -3.14 14.50 8.56
N MET A 114 -4.45 14.51 8.76
CA MET A 114 -5.35 15.35 7.99
C MET A 114 -6.12 16.30 8.89
N ALA A 115 -5.94 17.62 8.69
CA ALA A 115 -6.67 18.63 9.42
C ALA A 115 -7.83 19.22 8.59
N CYS A 116 -7.55 19.82 7.41
CA CYS A 116 -8.60 20.48 6.63
C CYS A 116 -9.23 19.63 5.52
N GLY A 117 -8.51 18.70 4.94
CA GLY A 117 -8.97 17.87 3.82
C GLY A 117 -9.18 18.60 2.48
N ILE A 118 -8.92 19.89 2.42
CA ILE A 118 -9.17 20.78 1.25
C ILE A 118 -7.91 21.48 0.73
N GLY A 119 -6.73 21.05 1.18
CA GLY A 119 -5.44 21.52 0.68
C GLY A 119 -4.97 22.89 1.20
N VAL A 120 -5.58 23.46 2.23
CA VAL A 120 -5.25 24.80 2.74
C VAL A 120 -4.22 24.77 3.87
N CYS A 121 -4.30 23.79 4.79
CA CYS A 121 -3.51 23.83 6.03
C CYS A 121 -2.09 23.27 5.89
N MET A 122 -1.75 22.60 4.79
CA MET A 122 -0.44 21.97 4.51
C MET A 122 -0.01 20.92 5.56
N THR A 123 -0.95 20.32 6.30
CA THR A 123 -0.63 19.31 7.33
C THR A 123 -0.31 17.95 6.73
N CYS A 124 -0.97 17.57 5.62
CA CYS A 124 -0.86 16.26 4.99
C CYS A 124 0.16 16.21 3.84
N VAL A 125 1.26 16.97 3.97
CA VAL A 125 2.26 17.08 2.90
C VAL A 125 3.27 15.94 2.95
N LEU A 126 3.67 15.50 1.76
CA LEU A 126 4.69 14.49 1.53
C LEU A 126 5.75 15.03 0.55
N PRO A 127 7.04 14.78 0.80
CA PRO A 127 8.10 15.08 -0.15
C PRO A 127 8.08 14.05 -1.29
N VAL A 128 7.87 14.52 -2.51
CA VAL A 128 7.79 13.68 -3.73
C VAL A 128 8.73 14.23 -4.79
N GLU A 129 9.50 13.35 -5.41
CA GLU A 129 10.42 13.69 -6.49
C GLU A 129 9.65 13.89 -7.81
N ASN A 130 9.91 15.01 -8.46
CA ASN A 130 9.39 15.36 -9.78
C ASN A 130 10.22 14.69 -10.90
N GLU A 131 9.76 14.80 -12.14
CA GLU A 131 10.47 14.25 -13.31
C GLU A 131 11.83 14.92 -13.57
N ASP A 132 12.01 16.17 -13.14
CA ASP A 132 13.26 16.92 -13.24
C ASP A 132 14.24 16.67 -12.07
N GLY A 133 13.88 15.78 -11.13
CA GLY A 133 14.67 15.47 -9.93
C GLY A 133 14.50 16.45 -8.78
N SER A 134 13.69 17.49 -8.92
CA SER A 134 13.35 18.41 -7.83
C SER A 134 12.37 17.76 -6.85
N ILE A 135 12.34 18.21 -5.60
CA ILE A 135 11.41 17.72 -4.57
C ILE A 135 10.28 18.73 -4.40
N SER A 136 9.05 18.25 -4.53
CA SER A 136 7.82 19.01 -4.23
C SER A 136 7.12 18.45 -3.00
N MET A 137 6.52 19.33 -2.20
CA MET A 137 5.67 18.96 -1.07
C MET A 137 4.23 18.80 -1.54
N LEU A 138 3.80 17.58 -1.86
CA LEU A 138 2.45 17.26 -2.32
C LEU A 138 1.53 17.00 -1.14
N ARG A 139 0.28 17.42 -1.26
CA ARG A 139 -0.76 17.25 -0.23
C ARG A 139 -1.58 15.99 -0.50
N SER A 140 -1.51 15.02 0.37
CA SER A 140 -2.22 13.76 0.19
C SER A 140 -3.74 13.94 0.03
N CYS A 141 -4.33 15.00 0.59
CA CYS A 141 -5.78 15.26 0.53
C CYS A 141 -6.28 15.74 -0.85
N ILE A 142 -5.44 16.38 -1.68
CA ILE A 142 -5.85 16.91 -3.00
C ILE A 142 -4.95 16.46 -4.16
N ASP A 143 -3.65 16.24 -3.90
CA ASP A 143 -2.70 15.77 -4.91
C ASP A 143 -2.61 14.23 -4.93
N GLY A 144 -3.11 13.55 -3.85
CA GLY A 144 -3.19 12.10 -3.66
C GLY A 144 -4.63 11.62 -3.47
N PRO A 145 -4.88 10.60 -2.62
CA PRO A 145 -3.93 9.94 -1.72
C PRO A 145 -3.00 8.92 -2.41
N VAL A 146 -3.24 8.56 -3.67
CA VAL A 146 -2.43 7.56 -4.38
C VAL A 146 -1.20 8.23 -4.97
N MET A 147 -0.03 7.72 -4.58
CA MET A 147 1.27 8.20 -5.00
C MET A 147 2.08 7.08 -5.67
N ASP A 148 2.97 7.46 -6.58
CA ASP A 148 4.01 6.56 -7.05
C ASP A 148 5.02 6.35 -5.90
N GLY A 149 5.06 5.13 -5.36
CA GLY A 149 5.90 4.81 -4.22
C GLY A 149 7.39 5.07 -4.47
N ALA A 150 7.85 4.90 -5.70
CA ALA A 150 9.24 5.15 -6.07
C ALA A 150 9.64 6.63 -6.00
N LYS A 151 8.68 7.54 -6.14
CA LYS A 151 8.90 8.99 -6.12
C LYS A 151 8.79 9.60 -4.72
N VAL A 152 8.15 8.94 -3.76
CA VAL A 152 8.05 9.42 -2.38
C VAL A 152 9.40 9.34 -1.69
N GLN A 153 9.83 10.43 -1.08
CA GLN A 153 11.08 10.54 -0.34
C GLN A 153 10.89 10.01 1.10
N TRP A 154 10.76 8.69 1.22
CA TRP A 154 10.39 7.99 2.47
C TRP A 154 11.26 8.35 3.67
N ASP A 155 12.53 8.62 3.45
CA ASP A 155 13.47 8.99 4.53
C ASP A 155 13.23 10.38 5.10
N GLN A 156 12.42 11.20 4.43
CA GLN A 156 12.05 12.57 4.84
C GLN A 156 10.61 12.65 5.38
N VAL A 157 9.81 11.61 5.21
CA VAL A 157 8.42 11.56 5.72
C VAL A 157 8.41 11.66 7.24
N GLY A 158 7.59 12.59 7.77
CA GLY A 158 7.46 12.84 9.23
C GLY A 158 8.64 13.55 9.88
N LYS A 159 9.66 13.96 9.12
CA LYS A 159 10.73 14.82 9.62
C LYS A 159 10.32 16.28 9.40
N GLN A 160 10.38 17.08 10.46
CA GLN A 160 10.24 18.53 10.32
C GLN A 160 11.42 19.06 9.47
N LEU A 161 11.08 19.87 8.46
CA LEU A 161 12.04 20.64 7.69
C LEU A 161 12.64 21.76 8.54
#